data_703ffa111f544d8af478ab591f559212
#
_entry.id   703ffa111f544d8af478ab591f559212
#
_cell.length_a   1.000
_cell.length_b   1.000
_cell.length_c   1.000
_cell.angle_alpha   90.00
_cell.angle_beta   90.00
_cell.angle_gamma   90.00
#
_symmetry.space_group_name_H-M   'P 1'
#
loop_
_entity.id
_entity.type
_entity.pdbx_description
1 polymer ?
#
loop_
_entity_poly.entity_id
_entity_poly.type
_entity_poly.pdbx_seq_one_letter_code
_entity_poly.pdbx_strand_id
1 'polypeptide(L)'
;MRNTFEKRLKERLSKEFQRFDKFIQIQMGTAEKTDCAREAFLEFRRRTHRADIASLPTMRRWFGIGTFHKPTREHVIHMCFALDLSEEQAQEYLKKGLSEPGFQVNDYQELIFLYGIVNHFAYEECLSMMRQFEQNFDREFTYSNHAATQQINQNFEQVKLYSRDEFLLWMADHADWFKGYSRTTLDYLIQYRKIILTAARKEQEERLCCMLEEIGFYQWLAKHPAQSEGRESIRYYLRRKNTKG
;
A
#
# COMPACT_ATOMS: atom_id res chain seq x y z
N MET A 1 0.32 -21.94 34.80
CA MET A 1 0.86 -22.19 33.45
C MET A 1 0.30 -21.27 32.36
N ARG A 2 -1.02 -20.98 32.31
CA ARG A 2 -1.66 -20.12 31.30
C ARG A 2 -1.08 -18.68 31.30
N ASN A 3 -0.86 -18.12 32.49
CA ASN A 3 -0.35 -16.74 32.67
C ASN A 3 1.10 -16.55 32.17
N THR A 4 1.92 -17.59 32.22
CA THR A 4 3.34 -17.55 31.77
C THR A 4 3.42 -17.62 30.23
N PHE A 5 2.53 -18.36 29.59
CA PHE A 5 2.45 -18.45 28.13
C PHE A 5 1.94 -17.13 27.53
N GLU A 6 0.85 -16.57 28.08
CA GLU A 6 0.32 -15.28 27.65
C GLU A 6 1.33 -14.14 27.81
N LYS A 7 2.10 -14.14 28.90
CA LYS A 7 3.18 -13.18 29.12
C LYS A 7 4.29 -13.31 28.09
N ARG A 8 4.76 -14.55 27.82
CA ARG A 8 5.77 -14.82 26.78
C ARG A 8 5.27 -14.49 25.37
N LEU A 9 3.99 -14.75 25.09
CA LEU A 9 3.38 -14.41 23.80
C LEU A 9 3.29 -12.89 23.64
N LYS A 10 2.84 -12.15 24.65
CA LYS A 10 2.82 -10.69 24.67
C LYS A 10 4.22 -10.09 24.51
N GLU A 11 5.22 -10.64 25.18
CA GLU A 11 6.62 -10.21 25.06
C GLU A 11 7.20 -10.49 23.67
N ARG A 12 6.86 -11.63 23.04
CA ARG A 12 7.22 -11.91 21.63
C ARG A 12 6.50 -10.96 20.67
N LEU A 13 5.18 -10.84 20.79
CA LEU A 13 4.38 -9.96 19.95
C LEU A 13 4.82 -8.50 20.07
N SER A 14 5.18 -8.04 21.28
CA SER A 14 5.68 -6.67 21.48
C SER A 14 7.06 -6.43 20.86
N LYS A 15 7.87 -7.49 20.68
CA LYS A 15 9.15 -7.40 19.98
C LYS A 15 9.01 -7.49 18.45
N GLU A 16 8.03 -8.29 17.97
CA GLU A 16 7.78 -8.48 16.54
C GLU A 16 6.91 -7.39 15.93
N PHE A 17 5.98 -6.81 16.72
CA PHE A 17 5.05 -5.75 16.27
C PHE A 17 5.29 -4.46 17.04
N GLN A 18 6.49 -3.95 16.92
CA GLN A 18 6.84 -2.68 17.55
C GLN A 18 6.28 -1.52 16.75
N ARG A 19 5.69 -0.53 17.44
CA ARG A 19 5.24 0.71 16.79
C ARG A 19 6.44 1.48 16.24
N PHE A 20 6.30 2.11 15.08
CA PHE A 20 7.41 2.77 14.36
C PHE A 20 8.20 3.76 15.21
N ASP A 21 7.54 4.56 16.06
CA ASP A 21 8.23 5.51 16.92
C ASP A 21 9.17 4.81 17.93
N LYS A 22 8.80 3.63 18.42
CA LYS A 22 9.66 2.85 19.30
C LYS A 22 10.81 2.20 18.55
N PHE A 23 10.53 1.68 17.35
CA PHE A 23 11.55 1.16 16.47
C PHE A 23 12.61 2.21 16.14
N ILE A 24 12.21 3.40 15.66
CA ILE A 24 13.17 4.44 15.27
C ILE A 24 13.96 5.00 16.46
N GLN A 25 13.36 5.08 17.66
CA GLN A 25 14.08 5.47 18.89
C GLN A 25 15.22 4.49 19.20
N ILE A 26 15.01 3.20 18.99
CA ILE A 26 16.06 2.16 19.16
C ILE A 26 17.14 2.36 18.08
N GLN A 27 16.75 2.50 16.81
CA GLN A 27 17.68 2.68 15.70
C GLN A 27 18.55 3.95 15.84
N MET A 28 18.00 4.99 16.47
CA MET A 28 18.74 6.21 16.79
C MET A 28 19.58 6.11 18.07
N GLY A 29 19.50 5.00 18.81
CA GLY A 29 20.25 4.79 20.06
C GLY A 29 19.76 5.65 21.22
N THR A 30 18.48 6.00 21.26
CA THR A 30 17.91 6.93 22.25
C THR A 30 16.83 6.31 23.12
N ALA A 31 16.57 5.01 22.99
CA ALA A 31 15.47 4.32 23.65
C ALA A 31 15.50 4.43 25.21
N GLU A 32 16.71 4.57 25.79
CA GLU A 32 16.90 4.66 27.25
C GLU A 32 16.96 6.10 27.77
N LYS A 33 16.89 7.11 26.87
CA LYS A 33 16.95 8.52 27.28
C LYS A 33 15.63 9.00 27.85
N THR A 34 15.68 10.03 28.73
CA THR A 34 14.50 10.62 29.39
C THR A 34 13.48 11.17 28.36
N ASP A 35 13.95 11.86 27.32
CA ASP A 35 13.13 12.35 26.20
C ASP A 35 13.53 11.63 24.90
N CYS A 36 13.33 10.29 24.89
CA CYS A 36 13.75 9.43 23.78
C CYS A 36 13.18 9.86 22.43
N ALA A 37 11.96 10.38 22.36
CA ALA A 37 11.31 10.81 21.14
C ALA A 37 11.99 12.04 20.52
N ARG A 38 12.25 13.06 21.33
CA ARG A 38 12.91 14.29 20.89
C ARG A 38 14.36 14.03 20.53
N GLU A 39 15.08 13.28 21.35
CA GLU A 39 16.46 12.92 21.09
C GLU A 39 16.63 12.10 19.82
N ALA A 40 15.72 11.14 19.57
CA ALA A 40 15.72 10.37 18.32
C ALA A 40 15.49 11.26 17.10
N PHE A 41 14.55 12.20 17.19
CA PHE A 41 14.29 13.14 16.11
C PHE A 41 15.50 14.05 15.82
N LEU A 42 16.14 14.56 16.87
CA LEU A 42 17.34 15.40 16.71
C LEU A 42 18.50 14.60 16.11
N GLU A 43 18.73 13.38 16.58
CA GLU A 43 19.77 12.50 16.05
C GLU A 43 19.50 12.12 14.57
N PHE A 44 18.25 11.81 14.24
CA PHE A 44 17.84 11.59 12.86
C PHE A 44 18.14 12.80 11.97
N ARG A 45 17.73 14.00 12.39
CA ARG A 45 17.99 15.25 11.66
C ARG A 45 19.48 15.53 11.49
N ARG A 46 20.29 15.16 12.48
CA ARG A 46 21.75 15.27 12.42
C ARG A 46 22.34 14.32 11.38
N ARG A 47 21.95 13.02 11.43
CA ARG A 47 22.45 11.99 10.51
C ARG A 47 22.04 12.24 9.07
N THR A 48 20.84 12.71 8.86
CA THR A 48 20.30 12.98 7.51
C THR A 48 20.63 14.37 6.97
N HIS A 49 21.56 15.10 7.61
CA HIS A 49 21.89 16.48 7.22
C HIS A 49 20.65 17.37 7.02
N ARG A 50 19.60 17.13 7.83
CA ARG A 50 18.31 17.83 7.78
C ARG A 50 17.53 17.63 6.48
N ALA A 51 17.68 16.47 5.83
CA ALA A 51 16.89 16.13 4.65
C ALA A 51 15.39 16.38 4.85
N ASP A 52 14.75 16.92 3.84
CA ASP A 52 13.31 17.25 3.85
C ASP A 52 12.47 16.12 3.26
N ILE A 53 12.32 15.04 4.05
CA ILE A 53 11.52 13.86 3.67
C ILE A 53 10.03 14.18 3.73
N ALA A 54 9.62 15.02 4.67
CA ALA A 54 8.28 15.53 4.84
C ALA A 54 8.31 16.82 5.69
N SER A 55 7.17 17.47 5.88
CA SER A 55 7.09 18.64 6.76
C SER A 55 7.58 18.32 8.18
N LEU A 56 8.26 19.25 8.84
CA LEU A 56 8.77 19.07 10.21
C LEU A 56 7.70 18.59 11.21
N PRO A 57 6.48 19.12 11.22
CA PRO A 57 5.43 18.62 12.11
C PRO A 57 5.07 17.15 11.83
N THR A 58 5.05 16.74 10.56
CA THR A 58 4.77 15.35 10.16
C THR A 58 5.89 14.43 10.62
N MET A 59 7.15 14.77 10.34
CA MET A 59 8.30 13.99 10.78
C MET A 59 8.34 13.85 12.31
N ARG A 60 8.09 14.91 13.08
CA ARG A 60 8.04 14.85 14.55
C ARG A 60 7.05 13.82 15.07
N ARG A 61 5.88 13.70 14.43
CA ARG A 61 4.86 12.70 14.80
C ARG A 61 5.33 11.27 14.56
N TRP A 62 6.17 11.02 13.56
CA TRP A 62 6.74 9.68 13.32
C TRP A 62 7.63 9.21 14.46
N PHE A 63 8.29 10.14 15.17
CA PHE A 63 9.13 9.86 16.32
C PHE A 63 8.36 9.81 17.65
N GLY A 64 7.05 10.05 17.64
CA GLY A 64 6.21 10.07 18.83
C GLY A 64 6.18 11.42 19.55
N ILE A 65 6.63 12.51 18.90
CA ILE A 65 6.53 13.87 19.47
C ILE A 65 5.11 14.39 19.19
N GLY A 66 4.31 14.53 20.24
CA GLY A 66 2.88 14.82 20.16
C GLY A 66 2.08 13.56 19.80
N THR A 67 1.03 13.72 18.99
CA THR A 67 0.22 12.60 18.54
C THR A 67 0.98 11.77 17.50
N PHE A 68 1.22 10.49 17.80
CA PHE A 68 1.90 9.60 16.87
C PHE A 68 1.11 9.44 15.56
N HIS A 69 1.84 9.46 14.46
CA HIS A 69 1.35 9.12 13.13
C HIS A 69 2.32 8.18 12.44
N LYS A 70 1.84 7.06 11.92
CA LYS A 70 2.68 6.09 11.21
C LYS A 70 3.16 6.71 9.88
N PRO A 71 4.46 6.67 9.54
CA PRO A 71 4.92 7.07 8.21
C PRO A 71 4.39 6.13 7.13
N THR A 72 4.26 6.62 5.92
CA THR A 72 3.97 5.76 4.76
C THR A 72 5.22 4.98 4.36
N ARG A 73 5.03 3.92 3.60
CA ARG A 73 6.12 3.11 3.05
C ARG A 73 7.13 3.96 2.26
N GLU A 74 6.64 4.83 1.41
CA GLU A 74 7.46 5.76 0.62
C GLU A 74 8.33 6.67 1.51
N HIS A 75 7.76 7.24 2.57
CA HIS A 75 8.53 8.03 3.53
C HIS A 75 9.64 7.21 4.22
N VAL A 76 9.37 5.95 4.55
CA VAL A 76 10.38 5.08 5.17
C VAL A 76 11.48 4.72 4.17
N ILE A 77 11.13 4.44 2.92
CA ILE A 77 12.13 4.25 1.85
C ILE A 77 13.00 5.49 1.71
N HIS A 78 12.41 6.69 1.64
CA HIS A 78 13.18 7.94 1.60
C HIS A 78 14.07 8.14 2.84
N MET A 79 13.60 7.73 4.04
CA MET A 79 14.46 7.71 5.24
C MET A 79 15.67 6.78 5.08
N CYS A 80 15.51 5.62 4.44
CA CYS A 80 16.61 4.69 4.21
C CYS A 80 17.71 5.33 3.35
N PHE A 81 17.35 6.06 2.31
CA PHE A 81 18.32 6.84 1.51
C PHE A 81 18.97 7.94 2.33
N ALA A 82 18.18 8.74 3.03
CA ALA A 82 18.70 9.86 3.83
C ALA A 82 19.64 9.42 4.96
N LEU A 83 19.50 8.19 5.46
CA LEU A 83 20.36 7.59 6.49
C LEU A 83 21.52 6.78 5.90
N ASP A 84 21.60 6.66 4.58
CA ASP A 84 22.57 5.82 3.86
C ASP A 84 22.64 4.40 4.42
N LEU A 85 21.46 3.75 4.50
CA LEU A 85 21.34 2.42 5.07
C LEU A 85 21.79 1.34 4.08
N SER A 86 22.35 0.24 4.61
CA SER A 86 22.55 -0.97 3.80
C SER A 86 21.23 -1.62 3.40
N GLU A 87 21.29 -2.55 2.43
CA GLU A 87 20.14 -3.34 2.01
C GLU A 87 19.44 -4.01 3.20
N GLU A 88 20.20 -4.68 4.09
CA GLU A 88 19.65 -5.40 5.24
C GLU A 88 18.97 -4.45 6.23
N GLN A 89 19.60 -3.29 6.49
CA GLN A 89 19.03 -2.27 7.36
C GLN A 89 17.74 -1.69 6.78
N ALA A 90 17.72 -1.38 5.49
CA ALA A 90 16.53 -0.88 4.81
C ALA A 90 15.38 -1.90 4.82
N GLN A 91 15.69 -3.19 4.61
CA GLN A 91 14.74 -4.29 4.76
C GLN A 91 14.18 -4.36 6.20
N GLU A 92 15.03 -4.11 7.21
CA GLU A 92 14.61 -4.10 8.61
C GLU A 92 13.65 -2.94 8.92
N TYR A 93 13.89 -1.74 8.36
CA TYR A 93 13.00 -0.59 8.49
C TYR A 93 11.59 -0.87 7.95
N LEU A 94 11.48 -1.59 6.84
CA LEU A 94 10.19 -1.99 6.29
C LEU A 94 9.53 -3.10 7.12
N LYS A 95 10.26 -4.17 7.43
CA LYS A 95 9.70 -5.36 8.10
C LYS A 95 9.40 -5.13 9.57
N LYS A 96 10.36 -4.56 10.32
CA LYS A 96 10.19 -4.34 11.77
C LYS A 96 9.60 -2.96 12.07
N GLY A 97 10.01 -1.92 11.33
CA GLY A 97 9.53 -0.56 11.56
C GLY A 97 8.08 -0.38 11.13
N LEU A 98 7.73 -0.78 9.92
CA LEU A 98 6.37 -0.66 9.39
C LEU A 98 5.49 -1.88 9.64
N SER A 99 6.06 -3.03 10.01
CA SER A 99 5.35 -4.33 10.00
C SER A 99 4.76 -4.65 8.62
N GLU A 100 5.53 -4.36 7.57
CA GLU A 100 5.17 -4.58 6.17
C GLU A 100 6.19 -5.53 5.50
N PRO A 101 5.88 -6.11 4.34
CA PRO A 101 6.86 -6.88 3.59
C PRO A 101 8.12 -6.04 3.28
N GLY A 102 9.28 -6.68 3.13
CA GLY A 102 10.47 -6.04 2.60
C GLY A 102 10.27 -5.49 1.19
N PHE A 103 11.34 -5.03 0.53
CA PHE A 103 11.25 -4.56 -0.85
C PHE A 103 10.64 -5.63 -1.76
N GLN A 104 9.69 -5.20 -2.59
CA GLN A 104 8.98 -6.05 -3.53
C GLN A 104 9.66 -5.95 -4.90
N VAL A 105 10.53 -6.90 -5.20
CA VAL A 105 11.32 -6.91 -6.45
C VAL A 105 10.50 -7.03 -7.73
N ASN A 106 9.23 -7.40 -7.64
CA ASN A 106 8.29 -7.39 -8.76
C ASN A 106 7.60 -6.03 -8.98
N ASP A 107 7.84 -5.07 -8.10
CA ASP A 107 7.48 -3.67 -8.28
C ASP A 107 8.72 -2.92 -8.79
N TYR A 108 8.64 -2.39 -10.01
CA TYR A 108 9.80 -1.72 -10.64
C TYR A 108 10.29 -0.51 -9.83
N GLN A 109 9.40 0.21 -9.16
CA GLN A 109 9.77 1.36 -8.34
C GLN A 109 10.57 0.91 -7.13
N GLU A 110 10.09 -0.12 -6.44
CA GLU A 110 10.79 -0.66 -5.28
C GLU A 110 12.09 -1.35 -5.66
N LEU A 111 12.15 -1.99 -6.83
CA LEU A 111 13.38 -2.58 -7.33
C LEU A 111 14.44 -1.52 -7.66
N ILE A 112 14.05 -0.39 -8.26
CA ILE A 112 14.95 0.74 -8.52
C ILE A 112 15.42 1.36 -7.19
N PHE A 113 14.55 1.50 -6.20
CA PHE A 113 14.97 1.96 -4.87
C PHE A 113 15.95 0.99 -4.21
N LEU A 114 15.68 -0.31 -4.28
CA LEU A 114 16.60 -1.32 -3.72
C LEU A 114 17.96 -1.27 -4.42
N TYR A 115 17.97 -1.19 -5.76
CA TYR A 115 19.20 -1.00 -6.54
C TYR A 115 19.95 0.29 -6.13
N GLY A 116 19.22 1.39 -5.94
CA GLY A 116 19.82 2.66 -5.51
C GLY A 116 20.42 2.59 -4.11
N ILE A 117 19.78 1.90 -3.17
CA ILE A 117 20.32 1.66 -1.81
C ILE A 117 21.62 0.84 -1.88
N VAL A 118 21.63 -0.24 -2.67
CA VAL A 118 22.80 -1.11 -2.82
C VAL A 118 23.98 -0.35 -3.43
N ASN A 119 23.73 0.59 -4.32
CA ASN A 119 24.76 1.36 -5.04
C ASN A 119 24.97 2.77 -4.48
N HIS A 120 24.39 3.10 -3.33
CA HIS A 120 24.52 4.42 -2.67
C HIS A 120 24.12 5.60 -3.55
N PHE A 121 23.08 5.44 -4.38
CA PHE A 121 22.53 6.54 -5.17
C PHE A 121 21.71 7.50 -4.32
N ALA A 122 21.55 8.73 -4.78
CA ALA A 122 20.59 9.64 -4.16
C ALA A 122 19.14 9.23 -4.48
N TYR A 123 18.20 9.56 -3.60
CA TYR A 123 16.78 9.28 -3.79
C TYR A 123 16.26 9.88 -5.11
N GLU A 124 16.66 11.10 -5.45
CA GLU A 124 16.30 11.81 -6.68
C GLU A 124 16.85 11.14 -7.94
N GLU A 125 18.01 10.49 -7.85
CA GLU A 125 18.55 9.69 -8.95
C GLU A 125 17.67 8.48 -9.24
N CYS A 126 17.18 7.80 -8.20
CA CYS A 126 16.23 6.71 -8.36
C CYS A 126 14.92 7.19 -8.99
N LEU A 127 14.39 8.35 -8.59
CA LEU A 127 13.21 8.95 -9.23
C LEU A 127 13.47 9.29 -10.72
N SER A 128 14.71 9.70 -11.06
CA SER A 128 15.10 9.91 -12.45
C SER A 128 15.15 8.60 -13.25
N MET A 129 15.68 7.53 -12.64
CA MET A 129 15.69 6.19 -13.26
C MET A 129 14.28 5.66 -13.50
N MET A 130 13.34 5.85 -12.56
CA MET A 130 11.94 5.48 -12.74
C MET A 130 11.31 6.19 -13.94
N ARG A 131 11.51 7.51 -14.03
CA ARG A 131 11.00 8.28 -15.20
C ARG A 131 11.61 7.80 -16.51
N GLN A 132 12.91 7.49 -16.54
CA GLN A 132 13.58 6.96 -17.72
C GLN A 132 13.03 5.57 -18.11
N PHE A 133 12.82 4.69 -17.13
CA PHE A 133 12.20 3.38 -17.36
C PHE A 133 10.77 3.53 -17.90
N GLU A 134 9.95 4.38 -17.29
CA GLU A 134 8.56 4.63 -17.69
C GLU A 134 8.43 5.22 -19.09
N GLN A 135 9.37 6.06 -19.53
CA GLN A 135 9.37 6.61 -20.89
C GLN A 135 9.62 5.56 -21.96
N ASN A 136 10.41 4.54 -21.64
CA ASN A 136 10.74 3.43 -22.53
C ASN A 136 9.77 2.25 -22.42
N PHE A 137 8.78 2.37 -21.51
CA PHE A 137 7.84 1.31 -21.21
C PHE A 137 6.57 1.46 -22.05
N ASP A 138 6.33 0.54 -22.98
CA ASP A 138 5.09 0.49 -23.74
C ASP A 138 3.93 0.05 -22.83
N ARG A 139 2.89 0.89 -22.69
CA ARG A 139 1.76 0.67 -21.78
C ARG A 139 0.76 -0.38 -22.27
N GLU A 140 0.88 -0.88 -23.49
CA GLU A 140 -0.01 -1.90 -24.07
C GLU A 140 0.36 -3.34 -23.68
N PHE A 141 0.99 -3.53 -22.56
CA PHE A 141 1.40 -4.85 -22.10
C PHE A 141 0.22 -5.76 -21.77
N THR A 142 0.10 -6.83 -22.53
CA THR A 142 -0.62 -8.02 -22.12
C THR A 142 0.20 -8.79 -21.08
N TYR A 143 -0.38 -9.05 -19.92
CA TYR A 143 0.21 -9.79 -18.78
C TYR A 143 0.47 -11.26 -19.11
N SER A 144 1.44 -11.57 -19.96
CA SER A 144 1.64 -12.93 -20.45
C SER A 144 2.72 -13.75 -19.73
N ASN A 145 3.72 -13.11 -19.12
CA ASN A 145 4.80 -13.82 -18.43
C ASN A 145 5.04 -13.26 -17.02
N HIS A 146 4.64 -14.01 -15.99
CA HIS A 146 4.96 -13.70 -14.62
C HIS A 146 6.15 -14.55 -14.17
N ALA A 147 7.33 -13.96 -14.16
CA ALA A 147 8.43 -14.55 -13.42
C ALA A 147 8.02 -14.70 -11.95
N ALA A 148 8.31 -15.85 -11.35
CA ALA A 148 8.12 -16.01 -9.91
C ALA A 148 9.01 -15.00 -9.18
N THR A 149 8.51 -14.39 -8.11
CA THR A 149 9.28 -13.43 -7.28
C THR A 149 10.66 -13.97 -6.91
N GLN A 150 10.78 -15.28 -6.70
CA GLN A 150 12.06 -15.95 -6.45
C GLN A 150 13.02 -15.83 -7.63
N GLN A 151 12.53 -15.96 -8.86
CA GLN A 151 13.34 -15.83 -10.08
C GLN A 151 13.82 -14.38 -10.25
N ILE A 152 12.95 -13.39 -9.98
CA ILE A 152 13.34 -11.98 -10.04
C ILE A 152 14.43 -11.69 -9.00
N ASN A 153 14.28 -12.17 -7.75
CA ASN A 153 15.31 -12.04 -6.73
C ASN A 153 16.65 -12.64 -7.15
N GLN A 154 16.65 -13.86 -7.70
CA GLN A 154 17.88 -14.53 -8.16
C GLN A 154 18.57 -13.77 -9.28
N ASN A 155 17.82 -13.21 -10.22
CA ASN A 155 18.36 -12.40 -11.30
C ASN A 155 18.87 -11.06 -10.77
N PHE A 156 18.12 -10.41 -9.86
CA PHE A 156 18.54 -9.17 -9.25
C PHE A 156 19.89 -9.30 -8.52
N GLU A 157 20.12 -10.38 -7.79
CA GLU A 157 21.42 -10.65 -7.15
C GLU A 157 22.60 -10.66 -8.15
N GLN A 158 22.35 -11.01 -9.41
CA GLN A 158 23.37 -11.02 -10.46
C GLN A 158 23.61 -9.61 -11.05
N VAL A 159 22.56 -8.80 -11.12
CA VAL A 159 22.60 -7.50 -11.81
C VAL A 159 22.68 -6.30 -10.87
N LYS A 160 22.53 -6.48 -9.57
CA LYS A 160 22.47 -5.39 -8.58
C LYS A 160 23.75 -4.54 -8.51
N LEU A 161 24.86 -5.02 -9.04
CA LEU A 161 26.13 -4.30 -9.11
C LEU A 161 26.46 -3.84 -10.55
N TYR A 162 25.55 -3.98 -11.49
CA TYR A 162 25.74 -3.45 -12.85
C TYR A 162 25.76 -1.91 -12.81
N SER A 163 26.31 -1.30 -13.86
CA SER A 163 26.15 0.13 -14.04
C SER A 163 24.68 0.51 -14.20
N ARG A 164 24.37 1.79 -13.95
CA ARG A 164 23.02 2.33 -14.07
C ARG A 164 22.36 1.99 -15.42
N ASP A 165 23.11 2.19 -16.50
CA ASP A 165 22.56 2.00 -17.85
C ASP A 165 22.33 0.50 -18.16
N GLU A 166 23.26 -0.38 -17.76
CA GLU A 166 23.11 -1.81 -17.88
C GLU A 166 21.93 -2.35 -17.05
N PHE A 167 21.75 -1.82 -15.84
CA PHE A 167 20.61 -2.19 -14.99
C PHE A 167 19.29 -1.76 -15.61
N LEU A 168 19.18 -0.54 -16.14
CA LEU A 168 17.97 -0.07 -16.82
C LEU A 168 17.70 -0.83 -18.12
N LEU A 169 18.74 -1.22 -18.85
CA LEU A 169 18.60 -2.08 -20.04
C LEU A 169 18.08 -3.44 -19.64
N TRP A 170 18.66 -4.07 -18.62
CA TRP A 170 18.17 -5.33 -18.08
C TRP A 170 16.70 -5.24 -17.63
N MET A 171 16.32 -4.16 -16.96
CA MET A 171 14.91 -3.93 -16.58
C MET A 171 14.01 -3.80 -17.81
N ALA A 172 14.46 -3.13 -18.87
CA ALA A 172 13.69 -2.99 -20.11
C ALA A 172 13.49 -4.35 -20.81
N ASP A 173 14.51 -5.19 -20.86
CA ASP A 173 14.46 -6.54 -21.44
C ASP A 173 13.51 -7.47 -20.65
N HIS A 174 13.28 -7.18 -19.38
CA HIS A 174 12.42 -7.95 -18.48
C HIS A 174 11.20 -7.14 -17.99
N ALA A 175 10.79 -6.14 -18.76
CA ALA A 175 9.74 -5.20 -18.35
C ALA A 175 8.40 -5.88 -18.01
N ASP A 176 8.12 -7.04 -18.58
CA ASP A 176 6.95 -7.86 -18.30
C ASP A 176 6.96 -8.50 -16.89
N TRP A 177 8.13 -8.53 -16.21
CA TRP A 177 8.25 -9.01 -14.84
C TRP A 177 7.78 -7.97 -13.80
N PHE A 178 7.86 -6.68 -14.12
CA PHE A 178 7.72 -5.55 -13.18
C PHE A 178 6.35 -4.85 -13.27
N LYS A 179 5.26 -5.56 -13.33
CA LYS A 179 3.93 -4.94 -13.49
C LYS A 179 3.17 -4.64 -12.21
N GLY A 180 3.84 -4.43 -11.11
CA GLY A 180 3.27 -3.90 -9.88
C GLY A 180 2.27 -4.78 -9.13
N TYR A 181 1.68 -5.79 -9.80
CA TYR A 181 0.76 -6.73 -9.15
C TYR A 181 1.04 -8.14 -9.66
N SER A 182 1.20 -9.09 -8.75
CA SER A 182 1.21 -10.50 -9.16
C SER A 182 -0.15 -10.81 -9.81
N ARG A 183 -0.16 -11.67 -10.84
CA ARG A 183 -1.41 -12.12 -11.49
C ARG A 183 -2.42 -12.63 -10.45
N THR A 184 -1.92 -13.40 -9.49
CA THR A 184 -2.73 -13.93 -8.39
C THR A 184 -3.39 -12.82 -7.58
N THR A 185 -2.67 -11.75 -7.23
CA THR A 185 -3.21 -10.59 -6.50
C THR A 185 -4.25 -9.86 -7.36
N LEU A 186 -3.98 -9.65 -8.65
CA LEU A 186 -4.93 -9.02 -9.56
C LEU A 186 -6.19 -9.86 -9.71
N ASP A 187 -6.07 -11.18 -9.88
CA ASP A 187 -7.19 -12.12 -9.98
C ASP A 187 -8.03 -12.10 -8.70
N TYR A 188 -7.39 -12.07 -7.51
CA TYR A 188 -8.10 -11.90 -6.24
C TYR A 188 -8.81 -10.55 -6.15
N LEU A 189 -8.16 -9.45 -6.52
CA LEU A 189 -8.80 -8.12 -6.52
C LEU A 189 -10.01 -8.08 -7.44
N ILE A 190 -9.91 -8.66 -8.64
CA ILE A 190 -11.04 -8.78 -9.58
C ILE A 190 -12.16 -9.62 -8.98
N GLN A 191 -11.84 -10.76 -8.37
CA GLN A 191 -12.83 -11.62 -7.71
C GLN A 191 -13.50 -10.91 -6.53
N TYR A 192 -12.72 -10.29 -5.63
CA TYR A 192 -13.27 -9.54 -4.51
C TYR A 192 -14.15 -8.38 -4.96
N ARG A 193 -13.70 -7.62 -5.97
CA ARG A 193 -14.53 -6.55 -6.56
C ARG A 193 -15.85 -7.10 -7.10
N LYS A 194 -15.82 -8.23 -7.81
CA LYS A 194 -17.02 -8.88 -8.33
C LYS A 194 -17.96 -9.32 -7.21
N ILE A 195 -17.44 -9.96 -6.15
CA ILE A 195 -18.21 -10.39 -4.98
C ILE A 195 -18.88 -9.19 -4.28
N ILE A 196 -18.10 -8.13 -4.00
CA ILE A 196 -18.60 -6.92 -3.33
C ILE A 196 -19.70 -6.24 -4.16
N LEU A 197 -19.46 -6.04 -5.46
CA LEU A 197 -20.45 -5.43 -6.35
C LEU A 197 -21.71 -6.27 -6.50
N THR A 198 -21.58 -7.59 -6.52
CA THR A 198 -22.73 -8.51 -6.61
C THR A 198 -23.54 -8.50 -5.32
N ALA A 199 -22.87 -8.56 -4.15
CA ALA A 199 -23.51 -8.49 -2.84
C ALA A 199 -24.21 -7.14 -2.63
N ALA A 200 -23.53 -6.02 -2.93
CA ALA A 200 -24.11 -4.70 -2.82
C ALA A 200 -25.31 -4.50 -3.76
N ARG A 201 -25.24 -5.03 -4.97
CA ARG A 201 -26.34 -4.98 -5.94
C ARG A 201 -27.56 -5.78 -5.45
N LYS A 202 -27.32 -7.00 -4.96
CA LYS A 202 -28.39 -7.86 -4.43
C LYS A 202 -29.07 -7.22 -3.21
N GLU A 203 -28.31 -6.68 -2.27
CA GLU A 203 -28.85 -5.97 -1.11
C GLU A 203 -29.68 -4.74 -1.50
N GLN A 204 -29.21 -3.96 -2.50
CA GLN A 204 -29.97 -2.80 -3.02
C GLN A 204 -31.25 -3.22 -3.71
N GLU A 205 -31.24 -4.31 -4.50
CA GLU A 205 -32.42 -4.87 -5.15
C GLU A 205 -33.42 -5.37 -4.13
N GLU A 206 -32.98 -6.12 -3.11
CA GLU A 206 -33.84 -6.58 -2.02
C GLU A 206 -34.46 -5.42 -1.24
N ARG A 207 -33.69 -4.41 -0.88
CA ARG A 207 -34.21 -3.19 -0.21
C ARG A 207 -35.22 -2.47 -1.08
N LEU A 208 -34.94 -2.32 -2.37
CA LEU A 208 -35.87 -1.68 -3.32
C LEU A 208 -37.18 -2.48 -3.40
N CYS A 209 -37.11 -3.81 -3.52
CA CYS A 209 -38.30 -4.66 -3.54
C CYS A 209 -39.15 -4.49 -2.27
N CYS A 210 -38.52 -4.56 -1.08
CA CYS A 210 -39.21 -4.35 0.18
C CYS A 210 -39.90 -2.98 0.24
N MET A 211 -39.19 -1.90 -0.15
CA MET A 211 -39.78 -0.56 -0.20
C MET A 211 -40.94 -0.46 -1.19
N LEU A 212 -40.87 -1.11 -2.33
CA LEU A 212 -41.94 -1.11 -3.33
C LEU A 212 -43.17 -1.89 -2.87
N GLU A 213 -42.97 -2.99 -2.10
CA GLU A 213 -44.05 -3.71 -1.43
C GLU A 213 -44.72 -2.84 -0.38
N GLU A 214 -43.98 -2.24 0.53
CA GLU A 214 -44.49 -1.37 1.61
C GLU A 214 -45.37 -0.23 1.10
N ILE A 215 -44.94 0.40 0.00
CA ILE A 215 -45.72 1.49 -0.62
C ILE A 215 -46.88 1.00 -1.49
N GLY A 216 -47.05 -0.32 -1.67
CA GLY A 216 -48.13 -0.93 -2.46
C GLY A 216 -47.95 -0.86 -3.97
N PHE A 217 -46.73 -0.72 -4.46
CA PHE A 217 -46.44 -0.62 -5.88
C PHE A 217 -46.83 -1.87 -6.65
N TYR A 218 -46.52 -3.06 -6.16
CA TYR A 218 -46.84 -4.33 -6.83
C TYR A 218 -48.35 -4.59 -6.87
N GLN A 219 -49.11 -4.18 -5.87
CA GLN A 219 -50.56 -4.25 -5.87
C GLN A 219 -51.20 -3.33 -6.90
N TRP A 220 -50.60 -2.16 -7.08
CA TRP A 220 -50.96 -1.21 -8.13
C TRP A 220 -50.62 -1.76 -9.53
N LEU A 221 -49.41 -2.32 -9.70
CA LEU A 221 -48.93 -2.90 -10.97
C LEU A 221 -49.84 -4.05 -11.43
N ALA A 222 -50.26 -4.92 -10.52
CA ALA A 222 -51.18 -6.01 -10.82
C ALA A 222 -52.56 -5.56 -11.36
N LYS A 223 -52.97 -4.32 -11.02
CA LYS A 223 -54.22 -3.72 -11.52
C LYS A 223 -54.01 -2.95 -12.82
N HIS A 224 -52.75 -2.84 -13.31
CA HIS A 224 -52.39 -2.08 -14.50
C HIS A 224 -51.54 -2.93 -15.46
N PRO A 225 -52.11 -3.98 -16.10
CA PRO A 225 -51.33 -4.95 -16.87
C PRO A 225 -50.63 -4.40 -18.09
N ALA A 226 -50.98 -3.19 -18.52
CA ALA A 226 -50.29 -2.48 -19.60
C ALA A 226 -48.93 -1.85 -19.13
N GLN A 227 -48.64 -1.85 -17.83
CA GLN A 227 -47.42 -1.34 -17.26
C GLN A 227 -46.47 -2.48 -16.97
N SER A 228 -45.22 -2.36 -17.36
CA SER A 228 -44.15 -3.31 -16.98
C SER A 228 -43.43 -2.86 -15.72
N GLU A 229 -42.85 -3.84 -14.99
CA GLU A 229 -41.97 -3.50 -13.90
C GLU A 229 -40.71 -2.78 -14.42
N GLY A 230 -40.56 -1.52 -14.05
CA GLY A 230 -39.43 -0.72 -14.51
C GLY A 230 -39.38 0.67 -13.90
N ARG A 231 -38.30 1.35 -14.15
CA ARG A 231 -37.97 2.66 -13.57
C ARG A 231 -39.05 3.72 -13.87
N GLU A 232 -39.65 3.68 -15.07
CA GLU A 232 -40.68 4.63 -15.47
C GLU A 232 -42.01 4.37 -14.76
N SER A 233 -42.43 3.12 -14.65
CA SER A 233 -43.64 2.74 -13.94
C SER A 233 -43.56 3.08 -12.45
N ILE A 234 -42.39 2.88 -11.81
CA ILE A 234 -42.13 3.28 -10.43
C ILE A 234 -42.27 4.82 -10.29
N ARG A 235 -41.65 5.58 -11.21
CA ARG A 235 -41.74 7.05 -11.21
C ARG A 235 -43.16 7.53 -11.41
N TYR A 236 -43.89 6.91 -12.31
CA TYR A 236 -45.29 7.24 -12.58
C TYR A 236 -46.16 6.99 -11.34
N TYR A 237 -46.00 5.84 -10.71
CA TYR A 237 -46.72 5.47 -9.48
C TYR A 237 -46.44 6.45 -8.34
N LEU A 238 -45.20 6.78 -8.06
CA LEU A 238 -44.82 7.71 -7.02
C LEU A 238 -45.36 9.14 -7.26
N ARG A 239 -45.32 9.62 -8.48
CA ARG A 239 -45.91 10.94 -8.83
C ARG A 239 -47.41 10.95 -8.53
N ARG A 240 -48.13 9.91 -8.89
CA ARG A 240 -49.57 9.81 -8.71
C ARG A 240 -49.98 9.65 -7.23
N LYS A 241 -49.12 9.04 -6.41
CA LYS A 241 -49.33 8.91 -4.97
C LYS A 241 -49.15 10.26 -4.25
N ASN A 242 -48.15 11.03 -4.68
CA ASN A 242 -47.88 12.38 -4.13
C ASN A 242 -48.88 13.46 -4.54
N THR A 243 -49.64 13.24 -5.60
CA THR A 243 -50.69 14.21 -6.06
C THR A 243 -52.05 13.95 -5.39
N LYS A 244 -52.21 12.88 -4.57
CA LYS A 244 -53.44 12.55 -3.86
C LYS A 244 -53.37 12.77 -2.36
N GLY A 245 -52.30 13.29 -1.84
CA GLY A 245 -52.10 13.76 -0.48
C GLY A 245 -52.01 15.29 -0.49
#